data_493f3fc51d9a4cdbc7a01124ff359ba8
#
_entry.id   493f3fc51d9a4cdbc7a01124ff359ba8
#
_cell.length_a   1.000
_cell.length_b   1.000
_cell.length_c   1.000
_cell.angle_alpha   90.00
_cell.angle_beta   90.00
_cell.angle_gamma   90.00
#
_symmetry.space_group_name_H-M   'P 1'
#
loop_
_entity.id
_entity.type
_entity.pdbx_description
1 polymer ?
#
loop_
_entity_poly.entity_id
_entity_poly.type
_entity_poly.pdbx_seq_one_letter_code
_entity_poly.pdbx_strand_id
1 'polypeptide(L)'
;KLIDINGLPMETYRVIDIKHYQSGDEYYNEFIAIPDVYIAYYYDEEALPRAEQQIARVMDNNDPKGLGRVRVQFIWQEKYQAQTPWIRVVQPHAGADKGFYFIPEIGEEVLVDFEDQNAERPFVIGANYNGKEFSKYHTAGNDKKVIHTRSGTKIILNDGEGSVFIEDPSGNTYLMDGQGNINVSAPKNISFTAGEDLIINA
;
A
#
# COMPACT_ATOMS: atom_id res chain seq x y z
N LYS A 1 42.87 -24.34 -0.87
CA LYS A 1 43.84 -25.01 -1.76
C LYS A 1 43.89 -26.49 -1.38
N LEU A 2 43.53 -27.38 -2.33
CA LEU A 2 43.64 -28.80 -2.13
C LEU A 2 45.10 -29.23 -2.38
N ILE A 3 45.55 -30.13 -1.53
CA ILE A 3 46.85 -30.83 -1.68
C ILE A 3 46.58 -32.32 -1.71
N ASP A 4 47.42 -33.07 -2.44
CA ASP A 4 47.34 -34.52 -2.46
C ASP A 4 47.94 -35.15 -1.17
N ILE A 5 47.89 -36.46 -1.05
CA ILE A 5 48.43 -37.21 0.10
C ILE A 5 49.94 -37.01 0.28
N ASN A 6 50.66 -36.56 -0.76
CA ASN A 6 52.10 -36.29 -0.70
C ASN A 6 52.42 -34.80 -0.43
N GLY A 7 51.35 -33.96 -0.19
CA GLY A 7 51.52 -32.54 0.05
C GLY A 7 51.68 -31.69 -1.21
N LEU A 8 51.50 -32.25 -2.40
CA LEU A 8 51.59 -31.52 -3.63
C LEU A 8 50.30 -30.72 -3.92
N PRO A 9 50.39 -29.47 -4.40
CA PRO A 9 49.23 -28.69 -4.75
C PRO A 9 48.52 -29.32 -5.95
N MET A 10 47.22 -29.67 -5.80
CA MET A 10 46.38 -30.16 -6.89
C MET A 10 45.71 -28.99 -7.61
N GLU A 11 44.72 -28.43 -6.97
CA GLU A 11 43.92 -27.34 -7.53
C GLU A 11 43.52 -26.34 -6.45
N THR A 12 43.25 -25.13 -6.86
CA THR A 12 42.66 -24.12 -5.98
C THR A 12 41.15 -24.09 -6.20
N TYR A 13 40.42 -24.23 -5.11
CA TYR A 13 38.96 -24.18 -5.08
C TYR A 13 38.51 -22.97 -4.27
N ARG A 14 37.40 -22.39 -4.68
CA ARG A 14 36.67 -21.37 -3.97
C ARG A 14 35.47 -22.01 -3.32
N VAL A 15 35.35 -21.87 -2.00
CA VAL A 15 34.16 -22.30 -1.26
C VAL A 15 33.03 -21.32 -1.59
N ILE A 16 31.88 -21.86 -1.99
CA ILE A 16 30.67 -21.11 -2.36
C ILE A 16 29.55 -21.30 -1.36
N ASP A 17 29.55 -22.40 -0.62
CA ASP A 17 28.62 -22.65 0.47
C ASP A 17 29.33 -23.42 1.59
N ILE A 18 28.94 -23.17 2.85
CA ILE A 18 29.46 -23.88 4.01
C ILE A 18 28.37 -24.02 5.07
N LYS A 19 28.18 -25.24 5.55
CA LYS A 19 27.29 -25.56 6.67
C LYS A 19 28.09 -26.05 7.84
N HIS A 20 27.83 -25.48 9.01
CA HIS A 20 28.49 -25.84 10.26
C HIS A 20 27.54 -26.63 11.14
N TYR A 21 28.02 -27.74 11.70
CA TYR A 21 27.25 -28.60 12.56
C TYR A 21 28.00 -28.81 13.88
N GLN A 22 27.27 -28.75 14.99
CA GLN A 22 27.76 -29.08 16.31
C GLN A 22 26.81 -30.05 16.98
N SER A 23 27.35 -31.17 17.48
CA SER A 23 26.60 -32.16 18.23
C SER A 23 27.44 -32.58 19.45
N GLY A 24 27.08 -32.08 20.63
CA GLY A 24 27.87 -32.23 21.82
C GLY A 24 29.27 -31.58 21.66
N ASP A 25 30.31 -32.38 21.87
CA ASP A 25 31.71 -31.91 21.74
C ASP A 25 32.27 -32.08 20.32
N GLU A 26 31.50 -32.65 19.40
CA GLU A 26 31.91 -32.83 18.01
C GLU A 26 31.46 -31.65 17.16
N TYR A 27 32.39 -31.10 16.38
CA TYR A 27 32.15 -30.06 15.38
C TYR A 27 32.63 -30.54 14.03
N TYR A 28 31.76 -30.43 13.01
CA TYR A 28 32.14 -30.67 11.63
C TYR A 28 31.47 -29.63 10.70
N ASN A 29 31.99 -29.53 9.51
CA ASN A 29 31.41 -28.71 8.47
C ASN A 29 31.37 -29.46 7.15
N GLU A 30 30.38 -29.11 6.36
CA GLU A 30 30.24 -29.50 4.96
C GLU A 30 30.35 -28.24 4.11
N PHE A 31 31.03 -28.33 3.00
CA PHE A 31 31.13 -27.21 2.09
C PHE A 31 31.04 -27.64 0.63
N ILE A 32 30.51 -26.74 -0.20
CA ILE A 32 30.54 -26.86 -1.66
C ILE A 32 31.61 -25.90 -2.16
N ALA A 33 32.46 -26.41 -3.05
CA ALA A 33 33.53 -25.62 -3.64
C ALA A 33 33.60 -25.84 -5.14
N ILE A 34 33.90 -24.78 -5.87
CA ILE A 34 34.14 -24.82 -7.34
C ILE A 34 35.59 -24.50 -7.63
N PRO A 35 36.17 -25.01 -8.74
CA PRO A 35 37.49 -24.64 -9.17
C PRO A 35 37.63 -23.12 -9.30
N ASP A 36 38.71 -22.54 -8.83
CA ASP A 36 38.91 -21.08 -8.76
C ASP A 36 39.04 -20.42 -10.14
N VAL A 37 39.22 -21.23 -11.16
CA VAL A 37 39.18 -20.77 -12.57
C VAL A 37 37.80 -20.34 -13.06
N TYR A 38 36.73 -20.76 -12.37
CA TYR A 38 35.38 -20.32 -12.72
C TYR A 38 35.11 -18.96 -12.09
N ILE A 39 34.84 -17.98 -12.92
CA ILE A 39 34.55 -16.60 -12.52
C ILE A 39 33.05 -16.40 -12.24
N ALA A 40 32.19 -17.28 -12.78
CA ALA A 40 30.75 -17.20 -12.56
C ALA A 40 30.40 -17.56 -11.12
N TYR A 41 29.55 -16.74 -10.50
CA TYR A 41 28.96 -17.07 -9.21
C TYR A 41 28.07 -18.31 -9.35
N TYR A 42 27.98 -19.09 -8.28
CA TYR A 42 27.00 -20.15 -8.18
C TYR A 42 25.61 -19.54 -8.42
N TYR A 43 24.92 -20.03 -9.41
CA TYR A 43 23.55 -19.66 -9.70
C TYR A 43 22.65 -20.78 -9.19
N ASP A 44 21.84 -20.47 -8.18
CA ASP A 44 20.79 -21.33 -7.70
C ASP A 44 19.55 -21.07 -8.57
N GLU A 45 19.23 -21.98 -9.45
CA GLU A 45 18.08 -21.87 -10.36
C GLU A 45 16.74 -21.88 -9.60
N GLU A 46 16.71 -22.41 -8.37
CA GLU A 46 15.52 -22.42 -7.50
C GLU A 46 15.41 -21.16 -6.61
N ALA A 47 16.50 -20.45 -6.40
CA ALA A 47 16.54 -19.19 -5.64
C ALA A 47 16.10 -18.01 -6.48
N LEU A 48 14.90 -18.04 -7.02
CA LEU A 48 14.30 -16.87 -7.66
C LEU A 48 14.03 -15.79 -6.59
N PRO A 49 14.52 -14.57 -6.79
CA PRO A 49 14.22 -13.48 -5.87
C PRO A 49 12.71 -13.23 -5.87
N ARG A 50 12.08 -13.40 -4.72
CA ARG A 50 10.64 -13.16 -4.54
C ARG A 50 10.45 -11.90 -3.72
N ALA A 51 9.70 -10.96 -4.27
CA ALA A 51 9.32 -9.76 -3.55
C ALA A 51 8.04 -10.03 -2.74
N GLU A 52 8.13 -9.78 -1.43
CA GLU A 52 6.98 -9.86 -0.52
C GLU A 52 6.35 -8.48 -0.34
N GLN A 53 5.13 -8.45 0.18
CA GLN A 53 4.42 -7.22 0.50
C GLN A 53 5.23 -6.34 1.46
N GLN A 54 5.25 -5.05 1.20
CA GLN A 54 6.00 -4.07 1.98
C GLN A 54 5.19 -2.80 2.20
N ILE A 55 5.43 -2.18 3.33
CA ILE A 55 4.93 -0.85 3.63
C ILE A 55 5.81 0.19 2.93
N ALA A 56 5.17 1.19 2.36
CA ALA A 56 5.82 2.33 1.74
C ALA A 56 5.07 3.63 2.05
N ARG A 57 5.70 4.75 1.79
CA ARG A 57 5.09 6.09 1.92
C ARG A 57 4.88 6.71 0.56
N VAL A 58 3.74 7.36 0.34
CA VAL A 58 3.46 8.09 -0.89
C VAL A 58 4.34 9.34 -0.95
N MET A 59 5.07 9.49 -2.04
CA MET A 59 5.98 10.61 -2.30
C MET A 59 5.43 11.57 -3.35
N ASP A 60 4.64 11.07 -4.30
CA ASP A 60 4.05 11.85 -5.36
C ASP A 60 2.76 11.17 -5.85
N ASN A 61 1.69 11.93 -6.03
CA ASN A 61 0.41 11.48 -6.55
C ASN A 61 -0.08 12.29 -7.76
N ASN A 62 0.75 13.20 -8.27
CA ASN A 62 0.45 14.00 -9.46
C ASN A 62 0.92 13.28 -10.73
N ASP A 63 0.27 12.17 -11.07
CA ASP A 63 0.61 11.37 -12.25
C ASP A 63 0.49 12.19 -13.55
N PRO A 64 1.58 12.42 -14.30
CA PRO A 64 1.57 13.22 -15.51
C PRO A 64 0.73 12.64 -16.66
N LYS A 65 0.34 11.36 -16.56
CA LYS A 65 -0.54 10.70 -17.54
C LYS A 65 -2.00 10.66 -17.08
N GLY A 66 -2.33 11.16 -15.86
CA GLY A 66 -3.67 11.15 -15.32
C GLY A 66 -4.27 9.74 -15.08
N LEU A 67 -3.42 8.72 -14.87
CA LEU A 67 -3.86 7.33 -14.71
C LEU A 67 -4.10 6.96 -13.23
N GLY A 68 -4.00 7.93 -12.30
CA GLY A 68 -4.19 7.68 -10.87
C GLY A 68 -3.09 6.82 -10.24
N ARG A 69 -1.87 6.89 -10.77
CA ARG A 69 -0.70 6.22 -10.21
C ARG A 69 -0.03 7.10 -9.17
N VAL A 70 0.77 6.45 -8.33
CA VAL A 70 1.57 7.13 -7.30
C VAL A 70 3.05 6.73 -7.42
N ARG A 71 3.92 7.54 -6.83
CA ARG A 71 5.30 7.15 -6.51
C ARG A 71 5.41 6.96 -5.02
N VAL A 72 6.03 5.88 -4.62
CA VAL A 72 6.21 5.55 -3.21
C VAL A 72 7.68 5.36 -2.87
N GLN A 73 7.99 5.49 -1.60
CA GLN A 73 9.31 5.23 -1.04
C GLN A 73 9.19 4.12 0.00
N PHE A 74 9.90 3.03 -0.22
CA PHE A 74 10.07 1.98 0.78
C PHE A 74 11.04 2.44 1.87
N ILE A 75 10.95 1.86 3.07
CA ILE A 75 11.81 2.20 4.21
C ILE A 75 13.30 2.06 3.85
N TRP A 76 13.68 1.01 3.14
CA TRP A 76 15.07 0.80 2.72
C TRP A 76 15.56 1.79 1.64
N GLN A 77 14.65 2.47 0.93
CA GLN A 77 14.99 3.52 -0.04
C GLN A 77 15.27 4.88 0.61
N GLU A 78 14.81 5.11 1.84
CA GLU A 78 14.99 6.41 2.53
C GLU A 78 16.44 6.84 2.58
N LYS A 79 17.35 5.92 2.90
CA LYS A 79 18.81 6.18 2.95
C LYS A 79 19.37 6.74 1.65
N TYR A 80 18.79 6.34 0.53
CA TYR A 80 19.24 6.73 -0.82
C TYR A 80 18.40 7.86 -1.42
N GLN A 81 17.38 8.35 -0.71
CA GLN A 81 16.39 9.30 -1.21
C GLN A 81 15.78 8.85 -2.55
N ALA A 82 15.68 7.54 -2.73
CA ALA A 82 15.11 6.92 -3.92
C ALA A 82 13.61 6.70 -3.75
N GLN A 83 12.90 6.55 -4.85
CA GLN A 83 11.47 6.24 -4.89
C GLN A 83 11.17 5.38 -6.12
N THR A 84 10.00 4.75 -6.13
CA THR A 84 9.57 3.93 -7.26
C THR A 84 9.31 4.78 -8.53
N PRO A 85 9.27 4.16 -9.70
CA PRO A 85 8.52 4.71 -10.84
C PRO A 85 7.04 4.93 -10.46
N TRP A 86 6.23 5.46 -11.40
CA TRP A 86 4.79 5.55 -11.26
C TRP A 86 4.16 4.15 -11.23
N ILE A 87 3.57 3.77 -10.10
CA ILE A 87 2.95 2.48 -9.88
C ILE A 87 1.43 2.61 -9.74
N ARG A 88 0.70 1.57 -10.11
CA ARG A 88 -0.77 1.53 -10.07
C ARG A 88 -1.28 1.46 -8.63
N VAL A 89 -2.48 2.00 -8.43
CA VAL A 89 -3.23 1.87 -7.17
C VAL A 89 -4.49 1.05 -7.43
N VAL A 90 -4.70 0.01 -6.66
CA VAL A 90 -5.94 -0.80 -6.71
C VAL A 90 -7.10 0.04 -6.18
N GLN A 91 -8.20 0.01 -6.91
CA GLN A 91 -9.47 0.64 -6.52
C GLN A 91 -10.56 -0.43 -6.41
N PRO A 92 -11.57 -0.25 -5.56
CA PRO A 92 -12.69 -1.20 -5.46
C PRO A 92 -13.41 -1.46 -6.78
N HIS A 93 -13.45 -0.46 -7.64
CA HIS A 93 -13.95 -0.54 -9.02
C HIS A 93 -13.25 0.51 -9.87
N ALA A 94 -12.77 0.13 -11.05
CA ALA A 94 -12.18 1.02 -12.02
C ALA A 94 -12.60 0.64 -13.44
N GLY A 95 -12.96 1.63 -14.26
CA GLY A 95 -13.34 1.46 -15.67
C GLY A 95 -13.30 2.80 -16.40
N ALA A 96 -13.48 2.80 -17.71
CA ALA A 96 -13.54 4.03 -18.48
C ALA A 96 -14.66 4.93 -17.96
N ASP A 97 -14.32 6.15 -17.55
CA ASP A 97 -15.22 7.21 -17.06
C ASP A 97 -16.08 6.83 -15.83
N LYS A 98 -15.73 5.75 -15.11
CA LYS A 98 -16.49 5.26 -13.95
C LYS A 98 -15.62 4.53 -12.94
N GLY A 99 -16.06 4.49 -11.68
CA GLY A 99 -15.43 3.76 -10.58
C GLY A 99 -15.14 4.64 -9.36
N PHE A 100 -14.28 4.16 -8.51
CA PHE A 100 -13.74 4.91 -7.37
C PHE A 100 -12.42 5.56 -7.79
N TYR A 101 -12.23 6.82 -7.46
CA TYR A 101 -11.00 7.54 -7.70
C TYR A 101 -10.52 8.16 -6.38
N PHE A 102 -9.95 7.32 -5.52
CA PHE A 102 -9.40 7.70 -4.22
C PHE A 102 -7.90 7.39 -4.23
N ILE A 103 -7.12 8.39 -4.64
CA ILE A 103 -5.68 8.25 -4.70
C ILE A 103 -5.10 8.68 -3.35
N PRO A 104 -4.21 7.87 -2.74
CA PRO A 104 -3.58 8.21 -1.47
C PRO A 104 -2.86 9.58 -1.53
N GLU A 105 -2.92 10.31 -0.43
CA GLU A 105 -2.27 11.62 -0.31
C GLU A 105 -0.76 11.46 -0.06
N ILE A 106 0.00 12.50 -0.40
CA ILE A 106 1.45 12.53 -0.14
C ILE A 106 1.69 12.42 1.37
N GLY A 107 2.59 11.52 1.75
CA GLY A 107 2.94 11.22 3.13
C GLY A 107 2.21 10.03 3.74
N GLU A 108 1.09 9.60 3.15
CA GLU A 108 0.31 8.47 3.66
C GLU A 108 1.05 7.13 3.51
N GLU A 109 0.78 6.24 4.47
CA GLU A 109 1.30 4.89 4.48
C GLU A 109 0.44 3.97 3.60
N VAL A 110 1.10 3.27 2.70
CA VAL A 110 0.46 2.33 1.77
C VAL A 110 1.11 0.97 1.83
N LEU A 111 0.31 -0.07 1.57
CA LEU A 111 0.78 -1.44 1.40
C LEU A 111 1.00 -1.70 -0.10
N VAL A 112 2.21 -2.11 -0.43
CA VAL A 112 2.63 -2.42 -1.80
C VAL A 112 2.80 -3.92 -1.94
N ASP A 113 2.23 -4.47 -2.99
CA ASP A 113 2.39 -5.85 -3.42
C ASP A 113 3.10 -5.90 -4.80
N PHE A 114 3.45 -7.08 -5.26
CA PHE A 114 4.22 -7.29 -6.48
C PHE A 114 3.56 -8.37 -7.34
N GLU A 115 3.32 -8.06 -8.62
CA GLU A 115 2.76 -9.04 -9.56
C GLU A 115 3.68 -10.26 -9.68
N ASP A 116 3.13 -11.45 -9.42
CA ASP A 116 3.86 -12.72 -9.43
C ASP A 116 5.15 -12.69 -8.59
N GLN A 117 5.15 -11.92 -7.49
CA GLN A 117 6.33 -11.71 -6.64
C GLN A 117 7.52 -11.06 -7.37
N ASN A 118 7.29 -10.42 -8.52
CA ASN A 118 8.31 -9.76 -9.29
C ASN A 118 8.56 -8.34 -8.76
N ALA A 119 9.76 -8.10 -8.20
CA ALA A 119 10.17 -6.81 -7.65
C ALA A 119 10.08 -5.62 -8.64
N GLU A 120 10.09 -5.88 -9.95
CA GLU A 120 9.96 -4.85 -10.98
C GLU A 120 8.51 -4.45 -11.27
N ARG A 121 7.53 -5.14 -10.66
CA ARG A 121 6.10 -4.92 -10.89
C ARG A 121 5.31 -4.60 -9.62
N PRO A 122 5.73 -3.56 -8.86
CA PRO A 122 5.01 -3.13 -7.67
C PRO A 122 3.67 -2.46 -8.01
N PHE A 123 2.70 -2.60 -7.12
CA PHE A 123 1.44 -1.88 -7.14
C PHE A 123 0.89 -1.68 -5.73
N VAL A 124 0.18 -0.59 -5.48
CA VAL A 124 -0.44 -0.30 -4.18
C VAL A 124 -1.77 -1.04 -4.08
N ILE A 125 -1.96 -1.81 -3.00
CA ILE A 125 -3.20 -2.56 -2.73
C ILE A 125 -4.12 -1.85 -1.74
N GLY A 126 -3.62 -0.89 -0.97
CA GLY A 126 -4.41 -0.14 -0.01
C GLY A 126 -3.57 0.78 0.86
N ALA A 127 -4.24 1.50 1.75
CA ALA A 127 -3.63 2.33 2.78
C ALA A 127 -4.00 1.80 4.17
N ASN A 128 -3.10 1.98 5.14
CA ASN A 128 -3.30 1.56 6.52
C ASN A 128 -3.41 2.78 7.45
N TYR A 129 -4.32 2.72 8.40
CA TYR A 129 -4.21 3.57 9.58
C TYR A 129 -3.02 3.11 10.44
N ASN A 130 -2.31 4.06 11.03
CA ASN A 130 -1.15 3.79 11.88
C ASN A 130 -1.16 4.67 13.14
N GLY A 131 -0.11 4.64 13.94
CA GLY A 131 -0.02 5.38 15.20
C GLY A 131 0.00 6.91 15.06
N LYS A 132 0.22 7.45 13.84
CA LYS A 132 0.18 8.89 13.53
C LYS A 132 -1.06 9.26 12.72
N GLU A 133 -1.44 8.41 11.78
CA GLU A 133 -2.56 8.58 10.85
C GLU A 133 -3.68 7.64 11.27
N PHE A 134 -4.55 8.10 12.17
CA PHE A 134 -5.64 7.31 12.73
C PHE A 134 -7.00 7.96 12.46
N SER A 135 -8.02 7.12 12.29
CA SER A 135 -9.39 7.58 12.15
C SER A 135 -9.93 8.13 13.49
N LYS A 136 -10.57 9.30 13.43
CA LYS A 136 -11.31 9.88 14.56
C LYS A 136 -12.75 9.34 14.67
N TYR A 137 -13.14 8.42 13.80
CA TYR A 137 -14.51 7.92 13.69
C TYR A 137 -14.74 6.60 14.41
N HIS A 138 -13.72 6.08 15.10
CA HIS A 138 -13.85 4.85 15.88
C HIS A 138 -14.94 4.98 16.95
N THR A 139 -15.84 4.01 17.01
CA THR A 139 -16.80 3.78 18.09
C THR A 139 -16.69 2.34 18.58
N ALA A 140 -17.04 2.06 19.82
CA ALA A 140 -16.99 0.70 20.36
C ALA A 140 -17.92 -0.27 19.61
N GLY A 141 -19.04 0.21 19.07
CA GLY A 141 -19.99 -0.56 18.27
C GLY A 141 -19.63 -0.64 16.77
N ASN A 142 -18.54 0.03 16.34
CA ASN A 142 -18.21 0.18 14.91
C ASN A 142 -19.36 0.78 14.07
N ASP A 143 -20.09 1.73 14.64
CA ASP A 143 -21.34 2.24 14.07
C ASP A 143 -21.12 3.17 12.86
N LYS A 144 -19.94 3.77 12.73
CA LYS A 144 -19.68 4.79 11.69
C LYS A 144 -18.91 4.23 10.49
N LYS A 145 -19.45 4.46 9.28
CA LYS A 145 -18.78 4.28 8.00
C LYS A 145 -18.65 5.66 7.36
N VAL A 146 -17.42 6.05 6.99
CA VAL A 146 -17.13 7.44 6.65
C VAL A 146 -16.28 7.55 5.40
N ILE A 147 -16.68 8.46 4.52
CA ILE A 147 -15.83 9.02 3.47
C ILE A 147 -15.48 10.44 3.92
N HIS A 148 -14.21 10.74 4.06
CA HIS A 148 -13.75 12.06 4.51
C HIS A 148 -12.55 12.49 3.67
N THR A 149 -12.67 13.62 3.00
CA THR A 149 -11.63 14.17 2.14
C THR A 149 -10.69 15.11 2.90
N ARG A 150 -9.53 15.38 2.35
CA ARG A 150 -8.54 16.32 2.90
C ARG A 150 -9.11 17.72 3.17
N SER A 151 -10.03 18.19 2.33
CA SER A 151 -10.66 19.50 2.49
C SER A 151 -11.69 19.57 3.60
N GLY A 152 -12.15 18.41 4.10
CA GLY A 152 -13.18 18.35 5.16
C GLY A 152 -14.57 17.96 4.65
N THR A 153 -14.75 17.72 3.35
CA THR A 153 -16.02 17.17 2.85
C THR A 153 -16.20 15.74 3.37
N LYS A 154 -17.36 15.40 3.91
CA LYS A 154 -17.61 14.08 4.49
C LYS A 154 -19.01 13.56 4.20
N ILE A 155 -19.07 12.22 4.14
CA ILE A 155 -20.31 11.44 4.15
C ILE A 155 -20.18 10.45 5.31
N ILE A 156 -21.10 10.50 6.24
CA ILE A 156 -21.15 9.63 7.43
C ILE A 156 -22.42 8.80 7.38
N LEU A 157 -22.26 7.49 7.41
CA LEU A 157 -23.34 6.54 7.66
C LEU A 157 -23.18 6.07 9.12
N ASN A 158 -24.21 6.27 9.94
CA ASN A 158 -24.18 5.94 11.36
C ASN A 158 -25.23 4.88 11.68
N ASP A 159 -24.80 3.64 11.82
CA ASP A 159 -25.68 2.51 12.12
C ASP A 159 -26.32 2.62 13.52
N GLY A 160 -25.62 3.23 14.47
CA GLY A 160 -26.13 3.39 15.85
C GLY A 160 -27.36 4.31 15.93
N GLU A 161 -27.48 5.27 15.05
CA GLU A 161 -28.60 6.23 14.98
C GLU A 161 -29.50 5.98 13.76
N GLY A 162 -29.07 5.15 12.80
CA GLY A 162 -29.72 4.99 11.50
C GLY A 162 -29.65 6.26 10.64
N SER A 163 -28.63 7.11 10.88
CA SER A 163 -28.52 8.43 10.28
C SER A 163 -27.56 8.46 9.09
N VAL A 164 -27.80 9.40 8.16
CA VAL A 164 -26.89 9.76 7.08
C VAL A 164 -26.60 11.24 7.14
N PHE A 165 -25.34 11.61 7.18
CA PHE A 165 -24.88 13.00 7.26
C PHE A 165 -23.89 13.31 6.14
N ILE A 166 -24.14 14.39 5.41
CA ILE A 166 -23.25 14.93 4.38
C ILE A 166 -22.91 16.36 4.75
N GLU A 167 -21.65 16.72 4.70
CA GLU A 167 -21.17 18.05 5.04
C GLU A 167 -20.04 18.47 4.09
N ASP A 168 -19.98 19.74 3.73
CA ASP A 168 -18.86 20.37 3.09
C ASP A 168 -18.14 21.35 4.05
N PRO A 169 -16.90 21.80 3.72
CA PRO A 169 -16.14 22.72 4.59
C PRO A 169 -16.77 24.09 4.79
N SER A 170 -17.74 24.47 3.96
CA SER A 170 -18.45 25.76 4.08
C SER A 170 -19.62 25.73 5.06
N GLY A 171 -19.96 24.55 5.56
CA GLY A 171 -21.05 24.35 6.52
C GLY A 171 -22.39 24.03 5.86
N ASN A 172 -22.43 23.72 4.57
CA ASN A 172 -23.64 23.11 3.97
C ASN A 172 -23.81 21.71 4.53
N THR A 173 -25.04 21.37 4.94
CA THR A 173 -25.34 20.05 5.51
C THR A 173 -26.59 19.44 4.90
N TYR A 174 -26.58 18.11 4.82
CA TYR A 174 -27.74 17.27 4.54
C TYR A 174 -27.78 16.14 5.57
N LEU A 175 -28.84 16.11 6.37
CA LEU A 175 -29.02 15.13 7.44
C LEU A 175 -30.33 14.38 7.29
N MET A 176 -30.27 13.06 7.17
CA MET A 176 -31.35 12.14 7.48
C MET A 176 -31.12 11.61 8.89
N ASP A 177 -31.99 11.95 9.86
CA ASP A 177 -31.71 11.76 11.29
C ASP A 177 -32.03 10.36 11.86
N GLY A 178 -32.51 9.45 11.01
CA GLY A 178 -32.95 8.11 11.43
C GLY A 178 -34.30 8.09 12.18
N GLN A 179 -34.97 9.24 12.34
CA GLN A 179 -36.25 9.37 13.03
C GLN A 179 -37.39 9.83 12.10
N GLY A 180 -37.12 9.88 10.79
CA GLY A 180 -38.06 10.26 9.76
C GLY A 180 -37.95 11.72 9.31
N ASN A 181 -36.94 12.47 9.76
CA ASN A 181 -36.74 13.85 9.33
C ASN A 181 -35.56 13.98 8.36
N ILE A 182 -35.67 14.94 7.45
CA ILE A 182 -34.59 15.39 6.57
C ILE A 182 -34.35 16.87 6.81
N ASN A 183 -33.12 17.23 7.18
CA ASN A 183 -32.70 18.61 7.41
C ASN A 183 -31.67 19.01 6.37
N VAL A 184 -31.96 20.06 5.63
CA VAL A 184 -31.01 20.68 4.67
C VAL A 184 -30.71 22.08 5.13
N SER A 185 -29.44 22.39 5.29
CA SER A 185 -29.02 23.71 5.77
C SER A 185 -27.83 24.24 4.95
N ALA A 186 -27.88 25.53 4.65
CA ALA A 186 -26.78 26.24 4.01
C ALA A 186 -26.55 27.58 4.71
N PRO A 187 -25.27 27.98 5.00
CA PRO A 187 -24.96 29.28 5.61
C PRO A 187 -25.32 30.47 4.76
N LYS A 188 -25.49 30.27 3.45
CA LYS A 188 -25.85 31.36 2.50
C LYS A 188 -27.19 31.11 1.84
N ASN A 189 -27.22 30.41 0.73
CA ASN A 189 -28.43 30.28 -0.09
C ASN A 189 -28.70 28.80 -0.41
N ILE A 190 -30.00 28.45 -0.46
CA ILE A 190 -30.51 27.21 -1.07
C ILE A 190 -31.31 27.64 -2.29
N SER A 191 -31.04 27.02 -3.45
CA SER A 191 -31.76 27.27 -4.68
C SER A 191 -32.30 25.96 -5.22
N PHE A 192 -33.56 25.97 -5.59
CA PHE A 192 -34.25 24.89 -6.29
C PHE A 192 -34.65 25.35 -7.68
N THR A 193 -34.20 24.64 -8.71
CA THR A 193 -34.55 24.93 -10.11
C THR A 193 -35.07 23.64 -10.72
N ALA A 194 -36.30 23.68 -11.20
CA ALA A 194 -36.94 22.58 -11.93
C ALA A 194 -37.13 22.95 -13.41
N GLY A 195 -36.90 22.01 -14.32
CA GLY A 195 -37.18 22.18 -15.74
C GLY A 195 -38.67 22.07 -16.05
N GLU A 196 -39.42 21.43 -15.14
CA GLU A 196 -40.89 21.30 -15.15
C GLU A 196 -41.42 21.75 -13.78
N ASP A 197 -42.03 20.87 -13.02
CA ASP A 197 -42.71 21.24 -11.78
C ASP A 197 -41.84 20.99 -10.54
N LEU A 198 -41.94 21.88 -9.54
CA LEU A 198 -41.51 21.66 -8.17
C LEU A 198 -42.75 21.44 -7.30
N ILE A 199 -42.96 20.20 -6.83
CA ILE A 199 -44.13 19.83 -6.03
C ILE A 199 -43.70 19.67 -4.56
N ILE A 200 -44.33 20.43 -3.66
CA ILE A 200 -44.15 20.31 -2.21
C ILE A 200 -45.52 19.97 -1.62
N ASN A 201 -45.64 18.78 -0.98
CA ASN A 201 -46.85 18.35 -0.29
C ASN A 201 -46.54 18.34 1.23
N ALA A 202 -47.45 18.91 2.00
CA ALA A 202 -47.41 18.95 3.47
C ALA A 202 -48.65 18.30 4.07
#